data_003d67e559a748aeb0d55a77ffcf349a
#
_entry.id   003d67e559a748aeb0d55a77ffcf349a
#
_cell.length_a   1.000
_cell.length_b   1.000
_cell.length_c   1.000
_cell.angle_alpha   90.00
_cell.angle_beta   90.00
_cell.angle_gamma   90.00
#
_symmetry.space_group_name_H-M   'P 1'
#
loop_
_entity.id
_entity.type
_entity.pdbx_description
1 polymer ?
#
loop_
_entity_poly.entity_id
_entity_poly.type
_entity_poly.pdbx_seq_one_letter_code
_entity_poly.pdbx_strand_id
1 'polypeptide(L)'
;VGANLWLFAPNRDSQGGSAWWLECAEVGAVAGSDDVAGVLIDCPALTEANLRFLQERGEGVIVLLGREGHGRTRRLQEALGWPVLVQEQEAYLLPGVQRLRSFGAELELAAGLRLLWTPGPTPGASVLLAEVGDPAESLLFCGRLLSPLAPGQAGPLRTSRSFHWGRWLRSLDHLRRWLPTGTPGWLVSGAGLGALRGDKLIGQGRGVIDGLDLEGLAVREGL
;
A
#
# COMPACT_ATOMS: atom_id res chain seq x y z
N VAL A 1 1.57 -0.05 17.78
CA VAL A 1 0.65 0.23 16.70
C VAL A 1 -0.73 -0.02 17.25
N GLY A 2 -1.59 0.99 17.23
CA GLY A 2 -2.91 0.94 17.86
C GLY A 2 -3.81 -0.18 17.35
N ALA A 3 -4.93 -0.40 18.02
CA ALA A 3 -5.87 -1.52 17.81
C ALA A 3 -6.59 -1.54 16.44
N ASN A 4 -6.22 -0.69 15.50
CA ASN A 4 -7.02 -0.34 14.32
C ASN A 4 -6.42 -0.84 13.00
N LEU A 5 -5.44 -1.76 13.05
CA LEU A 5 -4.76 -2.32 11.87
C LEU A 5 -4.82 -3.85 11.87
N TRP A 6 -5.31 -4.45 10.78
CA TRP A 6 -5.40 -5.91 10.60
C TRP A 6 -4.65 -6.35 9.35
N LEU A 7 -3.96 -7.47 9.47
CA LEU A 7 -3.24 -8.13 8.40
C LEU A 7 -4.04 -9.33 7.87
N PHE A 8 -4.29 -9.36 6.57
CA PHE A 8 -4.76 -10.57 5.88
C PHE A 8 -3.57 -11.43 5.42
N ALA A 9 -3.70 -12.73 5.56
CA ALA A 9 -2.66 -13.67 5.16
C ALA A 9 -2.30 -13.53 3.66
N PRO A 10 -1.02 -13.79 3.31
CA PRO A 10 -0.59 -13.82 1.92
C PRO A 10 -1.40 -14.81 1.09
N ASN A 11 -1.72 -14.44 -0.15
CA ASN A 11 -2.50 -15.29 -1.03
C ASN A 11 -1.93 -15.36 -2.47
N ARG A 12 -2.35 -16.38 -3.23
CA ARG A 12 -1.86 -16.61 -4.59
C ARG A 12 -2.36 -15.57 -5.58
N ASP A 13 -3.61 -15.11 -5.41
CA ASP A 13 -4.24 -14.17 -6.34
C ASP A 13 -3.53 -12.81 -6.32
N SER A 14 -2.93 -12.43 -5.19
CA SER A 14 -2.05 -11.25 -5.03
C SER A 14 -0.56 -11.61 -5.11
N GLN A 15 -0.20 -12.68 -5.82
CA GLN A 15 1.19 -13.13 -6.01
C GLN A 15 1.98 -13.30 -4.69
N GLY A 16 1.32 -13.86 -3.68
CA GLY A 16 1.88 -14.02 -2.34
C GLY A 16 1.91 -12.74 -1.50
N GLY A 17 1.29 -11.67 -1.98
CA GLY A 17 1.14 -10.42 -1.23
C GLY A 17 0.12 -10.53 -0.10
N SER A 18 0.25 -9.63 0.87
CA SER A 18 -0.66 -9.43 1.98
C SER A 18 -1.51 -8.20 1.75
N ALA A 19 -2.73 -8.22 2.25
CA ALA A 19 -3.61 -7.06 2.30
C ALA A 19 -3.79 -6.59 3.75
N TRP A 20 -4.24 -5.36 3.92
CA TRP A 20 -4.41 -4.74 5.22
C TRP A 20 -5.76 -4.06 5.33
N TRP A 21 -6.35 -4.08 6.51
CA TRP A 21 -7.47 -3.23 6.85
C TRP A 21 -7.03 -2.20 7.87
N LEU A 22 -7.24 -0.93 7.57
CA LEU A 22 -7.04 0.20 8.48
C LEU A 22 -8.40 0.79 8.83
N GLU A 23 -8.75 0.76 10.12
CA GLU A 23 -9.97 1.40 10.61
C GLU A 23 -9.77 2.92 10.68
N CYS A 24 -10.74 3.67 10.18
CA CYS A 24 -10.64 5.12 10.01
C CYS A 24 -11.50 5.89 11.02
N ALA A 25 -11.69 5.39 12.23
CA ALA A 25 -12.55 6.03 13.24
C ALA A 25 -12.19 7.51 13.54
N GLU A 26 -10.99 7.94 13.20
CA GLU A 26 -10.49 9.30 13.44
C GLU A 26 -10.08 10.03 12.15
N VAL A 27 -10.14 9.38 11.01
CA VAL A 27 -9.76 9.95 9.72
C VAL A 27 -11.03 10.34 9.00
N GLY A 28 -11.34 11.62 8.98
CA GLY A 28 -12.58 12.20 8.49
C GLY A 28 -13.09 11.61 7.16
N ALA A 29 -14.29 11.98 6.75
CA ALA A 29 -15.00 11.40 5.61
C ALA A 29 -14.11 11.18 4.38
N VAL A 30 -13.94 9.93 3.98
CA VAL A 30 -13.22 9.55 2.75
C VAL A 30 -13.93 10.20 1.55
N ALA A 31 -13.18 10.87 0.70
CA ALA A 31 -13.69 11.72 -0.36
C ALA A 31 -14.92 11.14 -1.11
N GLY A 32 -16.10 11.63 -0.76
CA GLY A 32 -17.39 11.30 -1.38
C GLY A 32 -18.23 10.22 -0.68
N SER A 33 -17.92 9.86 0.57
CA SER A 33 -18.76 9.01 1.42
C SER A 33 -18.67 9.51 2.87
N ASP A 34 -19.80 9.79 3.49
CA ASP A 34 -19.87 10.43 4.81
C ASP A 34 -19.64 9.43 5.97
N ASP A 35 -19.54 8.13 5.68
CA ASP A 35 -19.59 7.08 6.73
C ASP A 35 -18.71 5.87 6.39
N VAL A 36 -17.42 6.11 6.08
CA VAL A 36 -16.47 5.03 5.77
C VAL A 36 -15.78 4.57 7.03
N ALA A 37 -15.97 3.28 7.38
CA ALA A 37 -15.40 2.65 8.56
C ALA A 37 -13.89 2.36 8.41
N GLY A 38 -13.38 2.30 7.17
CA GLY A 38 -11.97 2.02 6.98
C GLY A 38 -11.51 1.90 5.52
N VAL A 39 -10.22 1.66 5.37
CA VAL A 39 -9.55 1.46 4.09
C VAL A 39 -9.00 0.05 4.01
N LEU A 40 -9.38 -0.68 2.97
CA LEU A 40 -8.78 -1.96 2.62
C LEU A 40 -7.65 -1.73 1.62
N ILE A 41 -6.44 -2.02 2.01
CA ILE A 41 -5.23 -1.84 1.21
C ILE A 41 -4.87 -3.19 0.57
N ASP A 42 -4.92 -3.23 -0.75
CA ASP A 42 -4.79 -4.41 -1.61
C ASP A 42 -5.89 -5.47 -1.37
N CYS A 43 -5.96 -6.47 -2.24
CA CYS A 43 -7.03 -7.48 -2.23
C CYS A 43 -6.63 -8.70 -1.41
N PRO A 44 -7.34 -9.04 -0.32
CA PRO A 44 -7.12 -10.26 0.44
C PRO A 44 -7.60 -11.50 -0.32
N ALA A 45 -7.27 -12.68 0.19
CA ALA A 45 -7.88 -13.92 -0.29
C ALA A 45 -9.41 -13.85 -0.16
N LEU A 46 -10.11 -14.21 -1.23
CA LEU A 46 -11.58 -14.18 -1.26
C LEU A 46 -12.13 -15.44 -0.56
N THR A 47 -12.04 -15.45 0.77
CA THR A 47 -12.59 -16.49 1.62
C THR A 47 -13.84 -15.99 2.33
N GLU A 48 -14.72 -16.92 2.74
CA GLU A 48 -15.92 -16.57 3.50
C GLU A 48 -15.57 -15.82 4.81
N ALA A 49 -14.52 -16.24 5.51
CA ALA A 49 -14.07 -15.60 6.73
C ALA A 49 -13.61 -14.15 6.50
N ASN A 50 -12.82 -13.88 5.44
CA ASN A 50 -12.36 -12.54 5.11
C ASN A 50 -13.53 -11.64 4.65
N LEU A 51 -14.47 -12.18 3.87
CA LEU A 51 -15.66 -11.44 3.45
C LEU A 51 -16.53 -11.07 4.64
N ARG A 52 -16.81 -12.03 5.52
CA ARG A 52 -17.59 -11.78 6.73
C ARG A 52 -16.93 -10.72 7.62
N PHE A 53 -15.61 -10.85 7.84
CA PHE A 53 -14.84 -9.86 8.60
C PHE A 53 -15.03 -8.45 8.04
N LEU A 54 -14.90 -8.27 6.72
CA LEU A 54 -15.02 -6.96 6.07
C LEU A 54 -16.47 -6.43 6.13
N GLN A 55 -17.47 -7.29 5.89
CA GLN A 55 -18.88 -6.92 5.97
C GLN A 55 -19.30 -6.47 7.36
N GLU A 56 -18.76 -7.10 8.42
CA GLU A 56 -19.03 -6.73 9.81
C GLU A 56 -18.41 -5.37 10.22
N ARG A 57 -17.44 -4.84 9.43
CA ARG A 57 -16.83 -3.53 9.67
C ARG A 57 -17.60 -2.35 9.09
N GLY A 58 -18.61 -2.60 8.27
CA GLY A 58 -19.39 -1.55 7.61
C GLY A 58 -18.87 -1.19 6.22
N GLU A 59 -19.09 0.04 5.77
CA GLU A 59 -18.62 0.50 4.47
C GLU A 59 -17.12 0.85 4.50
N GLY A 60 -16.43 0.59 3.40
CA GLY A 60 -15.01 0.88 3.24
C GLY A 60 -14.65 1.30 1.82
N VAL A 61 -13.38 1.65 1.64
CA VAL A 61 -12.76 1.91 0.34
C VAL A 61 -11.66 0.89 0.09
N ILE A 62 -11.62 0.30 -1.10
CA ILE A 62 -10.52 -0.59 -1.54
C ILE A 62 -9.48 0.29 -2.24
N VAL A 63 -8.27 0.34 -1.72
CA VAL A 63 -7.12 1.05 -2.31
C VAL A 63 -6.11 0.04 -2.80
N LEU A 64 -5.82 0.04 -4.10
CA LEU A 64 -4.87 -0.87 -4.72
C LEU A 64 -3.55 -0.13 -4.95
N LEU A 65 -2.49 -0.59 -4.29
CA LEU A 65 -1.16 0.03 -4.34
C LEU A 65 -0.30 -0.44 -5.52
N GLY A 66 -0.78 -1.39 -6.30
CA GLY A 66 -0.14 -1.86 -7.51
C GLY A 66 -0.81 -3.12 -8.04
N ARG A 67 -0.60 -3.42 -9.32
CA ARG A 67 -1.26 -4.54 -10.03
C ARG A 67 -1.09 -5.90 -9.34
N GLU A 68 -0.03 -6.06 -8.58
CA GLU A 68 0.23 -7.31 -7.85
C GLU A 68 -0.70 -7.47 -6.64
N GLY A 69 -1.27 -6.36 -6.12
CA GLY A 69 -2.29 -6.33 -5.08
C GLY A 69 -3.72 -6.47 -5.60
N HIS A 70 -3.93 -6.46 -6.93
CA HIS A 70 -5.28 -6.50 -7.50
C HIS A 70 -6.07 -7.76 -7.11
N GLY A 71 -5.44 -8.93 -7.05
CA GLY A 71 -6.09 -10.17 -6.68
C GLY A 71 -7.41 -10.40 -7.43
N ARG A 72 -8.47 -10.70 -6.70
CA ARG A 72 -9.84 -10.85 -7.22
C ARG A 72 -10.72 -9.63 -6.94
N THR A 73 -10.17 -8.42 -7.09
CA THR A 73 -10.85 -7.17 -6.74
C THR A 73 -12.26 -7.05 -7.29
N ARG A 74 -12.51 -7.47 -8.54
CA ARG A 74 -13.86 -7.42 -9.12
C ARG A 74 -14.87 -8.20 -8.28
N ARG A 75 -14.55 -9.44 -7.89
CA ARG A 75 -15.45 -10.28 -7.07
C ARG A 75 -15.58 -9.76 -5.66
N LEU A 76 -14.48 -9.23 -5.10
CA LEU A 76 -14.50 -8.59 -3.79
C LEU A 76 -15.42 -7.38 -3.80
N GLN A 77 -15.30 -6.53 -4.81
CA GLN A 77 -16.12 -5.35 -4.99
C GLN A 77 -17.60 -5.70 -5.20
N GLU A 78 -17.89 -6.76 -6.01
CA GLU A 78 -19.25 -7.27 -6.20
C GLU A 78 -19.89 -7.72 -4.86
N ALA A 79 -19.09 -8.31 -3.96
CA ALA A 79 -19.57 -8.79 -2.66
C ALA A 79 -19.74 -7.70 -1.60
N LEU A 80 -18.92 -6.64 -1.65
CA LEU A 80 -18.91 -5.56 -0.64
C LEU A 80 -19.63 -4.29 -1.10
N GLY A 81 -19.74 -4.05 -2.42
CA GLY A 81 -20.29 -2.81 -2.97
C GLY A 81 -19.37 -1.59 -2.83
N TRP A 82 -18.18 -1.74 -2.28
CA TRP A 82 -17.26 -0.65 -1.95
C TRP A 82 -16.64 -0.02 -3.20
N PRO A 83 -16.32 1.29 -3.19
CA PRO A 83 -15.53 1.91 -4.25
C PRO A 83 -14.10 1.35 -4.27
N VAL A 84 -13.53 1.31 -5.47
CA VAL A 84 -12.14 0.89 -5.69
C VAL A 84 -11.33 2.07 -6.19
N LEU A 85 -10.20 2.33 -5.58
CA LEU A 85 -9.25 3.37 -5.95
C LEU A 85 -7.94 2.75 -6.40
N VAL A 86 -7.43 3.19 -7.56
CA VAL A 86 -6.18 2.71 -8.15
C VAL A 86 -5.45 3.84 -8.87
N GLN A 87 -4.14 3.73 -9.01
CA GLN A 87 -3.39 4.66 -9.84
C GLN A 87 -3.75 4.50 -11.33
N GLU A 88 -3.90 5.59 -12.07
CA GLU A 88 -4.44 5.62 -13.45
C GLU A 88 -3.73 4.68 -14.43
N GLN A 89 -2.41 4.47 -14.27
CA GLN A 89 -1.62 3.60 -15.14
C GLN A 89 -2.02 2.12 -15.05
N GLU A 90 -2.82 1.73 -14.05
CA GLU A 90 -3.26 0.35 -13.85
C GLU A 90 -4.78 0.18 -13.82
N ALA A 91 -5.55 1.25 -13.98
CA ALA A 91 -7.02 1.22 -14.00
C ALA A 91 -7.56 0.30 -15.10
N TYR A 92 -6.89 0.25 -16.27
CA TYR A 92 -7.28 -0.60 -17.39
C TYR A 92 -7.19 -2.11 -17.10
N LEU A 93 -6.45 -2.51 -16.07
CA LEU A 93 -6.32 -3.90 -15.63
C LEU A 93 -7.52 -4.39 -14.81
N LEU A 94 -8.49 -3.53 -14.54
CA LEU A 94 -9.67 -3.81 -13.70
C LEU A 94 -10.99 -3.75 -14.50
N PRO A 95 -11.10 -4.47 -15.62
CA PRO A 95 -12.31 -4.43 -16.42
C PRO A 95 -13.49 -4.99 -15.63
N GLY A 96 -14.62 -4.30 -15.68
CA GLY A 96 -15.88 -4.71 -15.04
C GLY A 96 -15.92 -4.46 -13.53
N VAL A 97 -14.93 -3.81 -12.93
CA VAL A 97 -15.05 -3.26 -11.58
C VAL A 97 -15.97 -2.05 -11.64
N GLN A 98 -17.06 -2.10 -10.88
CA GLN A 98 -17.97 -0.97 -10.71
C GLN A 98 -17.38 0.04 -9.72
N ARG A 99 -17.83 1.30 -9.75
CA ARG A 99 -17.34 2.34 -8.83
C ARG A 99 -15.81 2.46 -8.79
N LEU A 100 -15.13 2.18 -9.93
CA LEU A 100 -13.68 2.35 -10.06
C LEU A 100 -13.34 3.84 -10.18
N ARG A 101 -12.42 4.30 -9.36
CA ARG A 101 -11.84 5.65 -9.39
C ARG A 101 -10.33 5.53 -9.59
N SER A 102 -9.76 6.49 -10.30
CA SER A 102 -8.31 6.56 -10.47
C SER A 102 -7.77 7.90 -10.00
N PHE A 103 -6.48 7.91 -9.65
CA PHE A 103 -5.75 9.13 -9.31
C PHE A 103 -4.46 9.23 -10.14
N GLY A 104 -3.96 10.45 -10.29
CA GLY A 104 -2.73 10.76 -11.02
C GLY A 104 -1.47 10.65 -10.14
N ALA A 105 -0.76 11.77 -9.95
CA ALA A 105 0.49 11.79 -9.19
C ALA A 105 0.28 11.66 -7.68
N GLU A 106 -0.71 12.37 -7.14
CA GLU A 106 -1.03 12.42 -5.71
C GLU A 106 -2.54 12.51 -5.51
N LEU A 107 -2.98 12.05 -4.35
CA LEU A 107 -4.36 12.21 -3.91
C LEU A 107 -4.43 12.27 -2.38
N GLU A 108 -5.09 13.28 -1.86
CA GLU A 108 -5.58 13.27 -0.48
C GLU A 108 -6.94 12.55 -0.47
N LEU A 109 -6.94 11.32 0.04
CA LEU A 109 -8.14 10.49 0.12
C LEU A 109 -9.07 10.99 1.22
N ALA A 110 -8.49 11.36 2.36
CA ALA A 110 -9.12 11.99 3.52
C ALA A 110 -8.06 12.74 4.31
N ALA A 111 -8.46 13.55 5.29
CA ALA A 111 -7.53 14.21 6.19
C ALA A 111 -6.57 13.19 6.83
N GLY A 112 -5.27 13.36 6.62
CA GLY A 112 -4.24 12.44 7.08
C GLY A 112 -4.10 11.13 6.28
N LEU A 113 -4.87 10.91 5.20
CA LEU A 113 -4.71 9.78 4.28
C LEU A 113 -4.27 10.28 2.90
N ARG A 114 -3.00 10.12 2.58
CA ARG A 114 -2.43 10.63 1.33
C ARG A 114 -1.79 9.54 0.49
N LEU A 115 -2.11 9.53 -0.79
CA LEU A 115 -1.54 8.63 -1.80
C LEU A 115 -0.48 9.36 -2.62
N LEU A 116 0.61 8.67 -2.92
CA LEU A 116 1.66 9.11 -3.83
C LEU A 116 1.92 8.04 -4.87
N TRP A 117 1.95 8.42 -6.15
CA TRP A 117 2.42 7.56 -7.23
C TRP A 117 3.93 7.34 -7.15
N THR A 118 4.35 6.08 -7.11
CA THR A 118 5.74 5.67 -6.94
C THR A 118 6.12 4.57 -7.95
N PRO A 119 6.15 4.90 -9.26
CA PRO A 119 6.41 3.90 -10.30
C PRO A 119 7.80 3.27 -10.16
N GLY A 120 7.87 1.98 -10.44
CA GLY A 120 9.13 1.24 -10.38
C GLY A 120 8.89 -0.25 -10.18
N PRO A 121 8.27 -0.70 -9.11
CA PRO A 121 7.78 -2.08 -8.99
C PRO A 121 6.83 -2.42 -10.13
N THR A 122 5.82 -1.59 -10.32
CA THR A 122 4.85 -1.63 -11.42
C THR A 122 4.62 -0.22 -11.99
N PRO A 123 3.99 -0.04 -13.16
CA PRO A 123 3.69 1.28 -13.71
C PRO A 123 2.85 2.15 -12.80
N GLY A 124 1.83 1.60 -12.16
CA GLY A 124 0.91 2.29 -11.26
C GLY A 124 1.20 2.06 -9.77
N ALA A 125 2.40 1.56 -9.43
CA ALA A 125 2.76 1.41 -8.03
C ALA A 125 2.61 2.72 -7.26
N SER A 126 2.08 2.64 -6.06
CA SER A 126 1.82 3.77 -5.18
C SER A 126 2.00 3.40 -3.71
N VAL A 127 2.02 4.40 -2.87
CA VAL A 127 2.05 4.26 -1.42
C VAL A 127 0.90 5.04 -0.80
N LEU A 128 0.45 4.61 0.37
CA LEU A 128 -0.54 5.32 1.18
C LEU A 128 0.10 5.69 2.53
N LEU A 129 0.21 6.98 2.83
CA LEU A 129 0.57 7.47 4.15
C LEU A 129 -0.71 7.68 4.95
N ALA A 130 -0.75 7.10 6.15
CA ALA A 130 -1.79 7.34 7.14
C ALA A 130 -1.16 8.04 8.36
N GLU A 131 -1.51 9.30 8.55
CA GLU A 131 -1.07 10.14 9.67
C GLU A 131 -2.10 10.01 10.79
N VAL A 132 -1.79 9.20 11.80
CA VAL A 132 -2.65 8.93 12.94
C VAL A 132 -2.05 9.62 14.16
N GLY A 133 -2.44 10.87 14.40
CA GLY A 133 -1.99 11.63 15.58
C GLY A 133 -0.48 11.89 15.62
N ASP A 134 0.25 11.11 16.44
CA ASP A 134 1.71 11.26 16.56
C ASP A 134 2.44 10.78 15.29
N PRO A 135 3.40 11.56 14.74
CA PRO A 135 4.27 11.13 13.64
C PRO A 135 4.92 9.75 13.85
N ALA A 136 5.26 9.40 15.09
CA ALA A 136 5.83 8.10 15.44
C ALA A 136 4.86 6.92 15.30
N GLU A 137 3.55 7.19 15.26
CA GLU A 137 2.50 6.18 15.05
C GLU A 137 2.01 6.13 13.59
N SER A 138 2.44 7.08 12.75
CA SER A 138 2.06 7.14 11.35
C SER A 138 2.51 5.90 10.57
N LEU A 139 1.67 5.46 9.62
CA LEU A 139 1.83 4.25 8.83
C LEU A 139 2.08 4.59 7.36
N LEU A 140 3.11 4.02 6.76
CA LEU A 140 3.29 4.04 5.32
C LEU A 140 3.02 2.65 4.74
N PHE A 141 1.87 2.48 4.11
CA PHE A 141 1.59 1.29 3.31
C PHE A 141 2.38 1.41 2.01
N CYS A 142 3.44 0.63 1.90
CA CYS A 142 4.40 0.76 0.82
C CYS A 142 4.22 -0.29 -0.30
N GLY A 143 3.15 -1.08 -0.27
CA GLY A 143 2.92 -2.11 -1.26
C GLY A 143 4.16 -2.97 -1.47
N ARG A 144 4.72 -2.96 -2.68
CA ARG A 144 6.00 -3.60 -3.02
C ARG A 144 7.14 -2.61 -3.30
N LEU A 145 6.93 -1.33 -3.03
CA LEU A 145 8.00 -0.34 -3.15
C LEU A 145 9.17 -0.67 -2.23
N LEU A 146 8.84 -1.12 -1.01
CA LEU A 146 9.80 -1.60 -0.02
C LEU A 146 9.38 -3.00 0.46
N SER A 147 10.31 -3.94 0.41
CA SER A 147 10.14 -5.30 0.89
C SER A 147 10.96 -5.53 2.16
N PRO A 148 10.46 -6.30 3.13
CA PRO A 148 11.28 -6.72 4.28
C PRO A 148 12.51 -7.50 3.81
N LEU A 149 13.69 -7.13 4.28
CA LEU A 149 14.96 -7.77 3.93
C LEU A 149 15.58 -8.51 5.10
N ALA A 150 15.53 -7.89 6.29
CA ALA A 150 16.02 -8.43 7.55
C ALA A 150 15.25 -7.76 8.70
N PRO A 151 15.39 -8.22 9.98
CA PRO A 151 14.77 -7.55 11.12
C PRO A 151 15.08 -6.06 11.14
N GLY A 152 14.03 -5.23 11.18
CA GLY A 152 14.15 -3.77 11.17
C GLY A 152 14.65 -3.15 9.85
N GLN A 153 14.75 -3.92 8.78
CA GLN A 153 15.25 -3.46 7.48
C GLN A 153 14.22 -3.70 6.37
N ALA A 154 14.10 -2.72 5.49
CA ALA A 154 13.36 -2.84 4.24
C ALA A 154 14.12 -2.15 3.11
N GLY A 155 13.87 -2.60 1.89
CA GLY A 155 14.48 -2.03 0.71
C GLY A 155 13.77 -2.46 -0.58
N PRO A 156 14.13 -1.84 -1.70
CA PRO A 156 13.63 -2.27 -2.99
C PRO A 156 14.19 -3.66 -3.34
N LEU A 157 13.30 -4.59 -3.68
CA LEU A 157 13.66 -5.95 -4.07
C LEU A 157 13.32 -6.16 -5.56
N ARG A 158 14.32 -5.99 -6.42
CA ARG A 158 14.17 -6.20 -7.85
C ARG A 158 13.89 -7.65 -8.18
N THR A 159 12.96 -7.89 -9.08
CA THR A 159 12.62 -9.20 -9.63
C THR A 159 12.52 -9.09 -11.15
N SER A 160 12.42 -10.23 -11.85
CA SER A 160 12.18 -10.27 -13.30
C SER A 160 10.86 -9.60 -13.73
N ARG A 161 9.96 -9.31 -12.79
CA ARG A 161 8.67 -8.66 -13.03
C ARG A 161 8.69 -7.16 -12.74
N SER A 162 9.79 -6.63 -12.19
CA SER A 162 9.93 -5.21 -11.88
C SER A 162 9.86 -4.39 -13.16
N PHE A 163 9.05 -3.35 -13.14
CA PHE A 163 8.76 -2.54 -14.32
C PHE A 163 10.00 -1.73 -14.77
N HIS A 164 10.58 -0.91 -13.86
CA HIS A 164 11.68 -0.04 -14.24
C HIS A 164 12.51 0.40 -13.03
N TRP A 165 13.74 -0.12 -12.94
CA TRP A 165 14.60 0.11 -11.78
C TRP A 165 14.95 1.58 -11.56
N GLY A 166 15.38 2.30 -12.58
CA GLY A 166 15.73 3.72 -12.45
C GLY A 166 14.54 4.61 -12.05
N ARG A 167 13.30 4.27 -12.46
CA ARG A 167 12.10 4.94 -11.94
C ARG A 167 11.87 4.62 -10.47
N TRP A 168 12.12 3.37 -10.07
CA TRP A 168 11.98 2.94 -8.69
C TRP A 168 12.88 3.75 -7.75
N LEU A 169 14.16 3.92 -8.09
CA LEU A 169 15.09 4.72 -7.30
C LEU A 169 14.66 6.20 -7.22
N ARG A 170 14.21 6.78 -8.33
CA ARG A 170 13.65 8.14 -8.34
C ARG A 170 12.39 8.26 -7.49
N SER A 171 11.54 7.24 -7.48
CA SER A 171 10.35 7.21 -6.64
C SER A 171 10.71 7.17 -5.15
N LEU A 172 11.75 6.43 -4.77
CA LEU A 172 12.24 6.39 -3.39
C LEU A 172 12.83 7.74 -2.96
N ASP A 173 13.59 8.40 -3.84
CA ASP A 173 14.11 9.74 -3.59
C ASP A 173 12.99 10.79 -3.49
N HIS A 174 11.97 10.70 -4.37
CA HIS A 174 10.78 11.54 -4.29
C HIS A 174 10.02 11.30 -2.99
N LEU A 175 9.81 10.06 -2.60
CA LEU A 175 9.14 9.68 -1.35
C LEU A 175 9.81 10.32 -0.13
N ARG A 176 11.15 10.29 -0.04
CA ARG A 176 11.89 10.95 1.06
C ARG A 176 11.53 12.42 1.21
N ARG A 177 11.41 13.15 0.10
CA ARG A 177 11.08 14.57 0.08
C ARG A 177 9.60 14.85 0.32
N TRP A 178 8.74 13.95 -0.10
CA TRP A 178 7.29 14.07 0.04
C TRP A 178 6.79 13.82 1.47
N LEU A 179 7.46 12.94 2.21
CA LEU A 179 7.09 12.59 3.58
C LEU A 179 7.30 13.76 4.53
N PRO A 180 6.33 14.07 5.41
CA PRO A 180 6.53 15.04 6.49
C PRO A 180 7.66 14.64 7.41
N THR A 181 8.21 15.63 8.13
CA THR A 181 9.28 15.42 9.10
C THR A 181 8.83 14.42 10.18
N GLY A 182 9.67 13.43 10.46
CA GLY A 182 9.41 12.43 11.49
C GLY A 182 8.48 11.30 11.06
N THR A 183 7.87 11.37 9.87
CA THR A 183 7.01 10.30 9.34
C THR A 183 7.72 9.48 8.26
N PRO A 184 7.36 8.21 8.07
CA PRO A 184 6.45 7.40 8.87
C PRO A 184 7.16 6.81 10.10
N GLY A 185 6.41 6.54 11.17
CA GLY A 185 6.87 5.73 12.28
C GLY A 185 7.03 4.26 11.88
N TRP A 186 6.12 3.77 11.03
CA TRP A 186 6.05 2.36 10.61
C TRP A 186 5.95 2.21 9.10
N LEU A 187 6.69 1.23 8.55
CA LEU A 187 6.48 0.73 7.20
C LEU A 187 5.56 -0.49 7.24
N VAL A 188 4.55 -0.50 6.39
CA VAL A 188 3.54 -1.55 6.27
C VAL A 188 3.65 -2.15 4.87
N SER A 189 4.31 -3.31 4.77
CA SER A 189 4.60 -3.92 3.47
C SER A 189 3.49 -4.87 3.02
N GLY A 190 3.11 -4.78 1.75
CA GLY A 190 2.29 -5.75 1.03
C GLY A 190 3.09 -6.88 0.37
N ALA A 191 4.44 -6.80 0.42
CA ALA A 191 5.28 -7.76 -0.27
C ALA A 191 5.17 -9.17 0.31
N GLY A 192 5.02 -10.18 -0.57
CA GLY A 192 5.08 -11.59 -0.22
C GLY A 192 6.49 -12.16 -0.18
N LEU A 193 7.47 -11.41 -0.70
CA LEU A 193 8.88 -11.77 -0.78
C LEU A 193 9.69 -11.04 0.29
N GLY A 194 10.88 -11.54 0.57
CA GLY A 194 11.80 -10.98 1.53
C GLY A 194 12.22 -12.02 2.57
N ALA A 195 13.31 -11.74 3.30
CA ALA A 195 13.88 -12.63 4.30
C ALA A 195 12.90 -12.91 5.47
N LEU A 196 12.03 -11.96 5.76
CA LEU A 196 11.07 -11.99 6.86
C LEU A 196 9.64 -11.96 6.35
N ARG A 197 9.19 -13.03 5.71
CA ARG A 197 7.83 -13.13 5.16
C ARG A 197 6.71 -12.87 6.18
N GLY A 198 6.95 -13.11 7.45
CA GLY A 198 6.01 -12.85 8.54
C GLY A 198 6.03 -11.40 9.03
N ASP A 199 7.16 -10.73 8.89
CA ASP A 199 7.40 -9.40 9.46
C ASP A 199 7.08 -8.29 8.45
N LYS A 200 5.81 -7.98 8.34
CA LYS A 200 5.29 -6.98 7.38
C LYS A 200 5.23 -5.57 7.96
N LEU A 201 5.40 -5.44 9.25
CA LEU A 201 5.36 -4.19 10.00
C LEU A 201 6.77 -3.89 10.53
N ILE A 202 7.36 -2.80 10.08
CA ILE A 202 8.76 -2.44 10.36
C ILE A 202 8.76 -1.07 11.03
N GLY A 203 9.25 -1.00 12.25
CA GLY A 203 9.37 0.25 13.01
C GLY A 203 10.50 1.14 12.50
N GLN A 204 10.55 2.37 13.02
CA GLN A 204 11.52 3.40 12.61
C GLN A 204 11.49 3.67 11.09
N GLY A 205 10.31 3.65 10.51
CA GLY A 205 10.09 3.69 9.07
C GLY A 205 10.79 4.85 8.37
N ARG A 206 10.80 6.05 8.97
CA ARG A 206 11.53 7.21 8.45
C ARG A 206 13.04 6.93 8.37
N GLY A 207 13.64 6.42 9.43
CA GLY A 207 15.05 6.09 9.47
C GLY A 207 15.44 5.02 8.45
N VAL A 208 14.59 4.03 8.24
CA VAL A 208 14.79 2.99 7.20
C VAL A 208 14.80 3.61 5.81
N ILE A 209 13.85 4.51 5.49
CA ILE A 209 13.79 5.18 4.19
C ILE A 209 15.00 6.09 3.98
N ASP A 210 15.36 6.90 4.96
CA ASP A 210 16.49 7.83 4.88
C ASP A 210 17.83 7.11 4.77
N GLY A 211 17.96 5.92 5.39
CA GLY A 211 19.14 5.08 5.35
C GLY A 211 19.37 4.29 4.05
N LEU A 212 18.44 4.34 3.06
CA LEU A 212 18.64 3.64 1.80
C LEU A 212 19.80 4.27 0.99
N ASP A 213 20.78 3.48 0.62
CA ASP A 213 21.87 3.88 -0.28
C ASP A 213 21.41 3.81 -1.74
N LEU A 214 20.72 4.85 -2.21
CA LEU A 214 20.15 4.90 -3.56
C LEU A 214 21.25 4.97 -4.65
N GLU A 215 22.40 5.59 -4.37
CA GLU A 215 23.53 5.67 -5.29
C GLU A 215 24.20 4.30 -5.45
N GLY A 216 24.48 3.61 -4.35
CA GLY A 216 25.01 2.26 -4.38
C GLY A 216 24.06 1.26 -5.04
N LEU A 217 22.75 1.44 -4.90
CA LEU A 217 21.73 0.63 -5.58
C LEU A 217 21.72 0.90 -7.11
N ALA A 218 21.94 2.14 -7.53
CA ALA A 218 22.05 2.49 -8.95
C ALA A 218 23.30 1.87 -9.59
N VAL A 219 24.45 1.98 -8.94
CA VAL A 219 25.75 1.46 -9.46
C VAL A 219 25.73 -0.07 -9.59
N ARG A 220 25.15 -0.80 -8.61
CA ARG A 220 25.07 -2.28 -8.65
C ARG A 220 24.30 -2.81 -9.85
N GLU A 221 23.44 -2.01 -10.44
CA GLU A 221 22.58 -2.39 -11.57
C GLU A 221 23.05 -1.77 -12.91
N GLY A 222 24.21 -1.11 -12.93
CA GLY A 222 24.81 -0.55 -14.15
C GLY A 222 24.06 0.65 -14.73
N LEU A 223 23.44 1.46 -13.87
CA LEU A 223 22.76 2.71 -14.24
C LEU A 223 23.67 3.93 -14.06
#